data_a2d39e3bf90fa7a918640f2ec83fa2c9
#
_entry.id   a2d39e3bf90fa7a918640f2ec83fa2c9
#
_cell.length_a   1.000
_cell.length_b   1.000
_cell.length_c   1.000
_cell.angle_alpha   90.00
_cell.angle_beta   90.00
_cell.angle_gamma   90.00
#
_symmetry.space_group_name_H-M   'P 1'
#
loop_
_entity.id
_entity.type
_entity.pdbx_description
1 polymer ?
#
loop_
_entity_poly.entity_id
_entity_poly.type
_entity_poly.pdbx_seq_one_letter_code
_entity_poly.pdbx_strand_id
1 'polypeptide(L)'
;MKRTDQEIHAAGRSPDASEAYEELDIDETAEPSEHSIDASTYAQPRKFRIAVFASGSGSNFQAIVDAVKRRELDVEVALLVCDKPQAKVVQRAYAAGVAAFTFRPKEYASREDYEAEILRVLEEHEIDLVVLAGYMRLITRVLLEPYEGRIINIHPALLPSFPGVDGIGDAFRYGVKVTGVTVHYVDDGMDTGPIIAQEPVRIEPDDTLETLAAKIHAVEHRLYPQVIRQISEGRVRLEGRRVVFE
;
A
#
# COMPACT_ATOMS: atom_id res chain seq x y z
N MET A 1 -18.45 -46.73 48.86
CA MET A 1 -18.13 -48.11 49.37
C MET A 1 -16.64 -48.32 49.12
N LYS A 2 -15.90 -48.39 50.29
CA LYS A 2 -14.63 -49.08 50.60
C LYS A 2 -13.45 -48.78 49.67
N ARG A 3 -12.37 -47.97 50.10
CA ARG A 3 -11.23 -48.42 50.98
C ARG A 3 -10.45 -49.59 50.35
N THR A 4 -9.14 -49.50 50.20
CA THR A 4 -8.02 -49.62 51.15
C THR A 4 -6.70 -49.36 50.40
N ASP A 5 -5.82 -48.45 50.76
CA ASP A 5 -4.70 -48.58 51.77
C ASP A 5 -3.75 -49.74 51.57
N GLN A 6 -2.49 -49.40 51.63
CA GLN A 6 -1.29 -50.00 52.25
C GLN A 6 -0.09 -49.98 51.34
N GLU A 7 0.88 -49.20 51.68
CA GLU A 7 1.98 -49.23 52.68
C GLU A 7 3.25 -49.91 52.14
N ILE A 8 4.30 -49.05 52.08
CA ILE A 8 5.61 -49.11 52.76
C ILE A 8 6.48 -50.33 52.48
N HIS A 9 7.71 -50.14 52.03
CA HIS A 9 8.92 -50.44 52.81
C HIS A 9 10.17 -49.83 52.18
N ALA A 10 11.02 -49.40 53.12
CA ALA A 10 12.27 -48.70 53.05
C ALA A 10 13.46 -49.63 52.80
N ALA A 11 14.56 -48.99 52.50
CA ALA A 11 15.93 -49.17 52.96
C ALA A 11 16.99 -49.49 51.90
N GLY A 12 18.02 -48.67 51.94
CA GLY A 12 19.28 -48.92 51.25
C GLY A 12 20.20 -47.69 51.34
N ARG A 13 21.00 -47.63 52.45
CA ARG A 13 22.04 -46.60 52.66
C ARG A 13 23.22 -46.75 51.74
N SER A 14 23.77 -45.65 51.29
CA SER A 14 25.17 -45.17 51.09
C SER A 14 26.27 -46.15 50.62
N PRO A 15 27.25 -45.60 49.86
CA PRO A 15 28.36 -44.97 50.58
C PRO A 15 28.83 -43.62 49.95
N ASP A 16 29.40 -42.87 50.85
CA ASP A 16 30.33 -41.78 50.86
C ASP A 16 31.33 -41.77 49.69
N ALA A 17 31.43 -40.66 49.01
CA ALA A 17 32.59 -40.27 48.22
C ALA A 17 32.77 -38.73 48.33
N SER A 18 33.35 -38.37 49.48
CA SER A 18 34.15 -37.16 49.55
C SER A 18 35.42 -37.41 48.76
N GLU A 19 35.62 -36.68 47.65
CA GLU A 19 36.96 -36.27 47.22
C GLU A 19 36.82 -35.49 45.87
N ALA A 20 37.62 -34.40 45.81
CA ALA A 20 37.99 -33.64 44.65
C ALA A 20 37.00 -32.57 44.16
N TYR A 21 36.89 -31.52 44.92
CA TYR A 21 36.71 -30.16 44.33
C TYR A 21 38.09 -29.56 44.10
N GLU A 22 38.58 -29.61 42.84
CA GLU A 22 39.67 -28.75 42.42
C GLU A 22 39.14 -27.30 42.43
N GLU A 23 39.77 -26.49 43.25
CA GLU A 23 39.59 -25.04 43.24
C GLU A 23 40.03 -24.49 41.87
N LEU A 24 39.06 -24.12 41.06
CA LEU A 24 39.30 -23.31 39.88
C LEU A 24 39.54 -21.88 40.38
N ASP A 25 40.78 -21.44 40.26
CA ASP A 25 41.18 -20.05 40.45
C ASP A 25 40.37 -19.21 39.45
N ILE A 26 39.37 -18.49 39.96
CA ILE A 26 38.63 -17.48 39.18
C ILE A 26 39.51 -16.25 39.25
N ASP A 27 40.14 -15.92 38.14
CA ASP A 27 40.82 -14.63 37.96
C ASP A 27 39.80 -13.48 38.01
N GLU A 28 39.74 -12.82 39.15
CA GLU A 28 38.82 -11.76 39.52
C GLU A 28 39.13 -10.41 38.79
N THR A 29 40.03 -10.38 37.79
CA THR A 29 40.46 -9.18 37.08
C THR A 29 39.91 -9.04 35.66
N ALA A 30 39.00 -9.91 35.22
CA ALA A 30 38.34 -9.74 33.93
C ALA A 30 37.21 -8.72 34.07
N GLU A 31 37.48 -7.47 33.76
CA GLU A 31 36.43 -6.49 33.51
C GLU A 31 35.47 -6.99 32.46
N PRO A 32 34.12 -6.92 32.65
CA PRO A 32 33.19 -7.27 31.64
C PRO A 32 33.37 -6.31 30.44
N SER A 33 33.84 -6.84 29.31
CA SER A 33 33.83 -6.08 28.07
C SER A 33 32.39 -5.69 27.77
N GLU A 34 32.06 -4.40 27.92
CA GLU A 34 30.83 -3.80 27.44
C GLU A 34 30.81 -3.90 25.93
N HIS A 35 30.42 -5.06 25.43
CA HIS A 35 29.89 -5.16 24.08
C HIS A 35 28.51 -4.53 24.16
N SER A 36 28.45 -3.21 24.03
CA SER A 36 27.22 -2.50 23.73
C SER A 36 26.73 -3.03 22.38
N ILE A 37 25.81 -3.97 22.45
CA ILE A 37 25.05 -4.39 21.27
C ILE A 37 24.25 -3.15 20.87
N ASP A 38 24.71 -2.49 19.80
CA ASP A 38 24.05 -1.33 19.23
C ASP A 38 22.62 -1.75 18.86
N ALA A 39 21.64 -1.28 19.64
CA ALA A 39 20.22 -1.54 19.42
C ALA A 39 19.75 -1.01 18.05
N SER A 40 20.56 -0.18 17.35
CA SER A 40 20.28 0.29 16.00
C SER A 40 20.37 -0.81 14.95
N THR A 41 21.03 -1.95 15.26
CA THR A 41 21.27 -3.04 14.31
C THR A 41 20.03 -3.92 14.06
N TYR A 42 18.94 -3.74 14.83
CA TYR A 42 17.71 -4.55 14.71
C TYR A 42 16.45 -3.75 14.39
N ALA A 43 16.57 -2.51 13.97
CA ALA A 43 15.42 -1.78 13.45
C ALA A 43 14.94 -2.50 12.17
N GLN A 44 13.80 -3.19 12.25
CA GLN A 44 13.14 -3.75 11.07
C GLN A 44 12.91 -2.61 10.09
N PRO A 45 13.25 -2.77 8.81
CA PRO A 45 12.99 -1.72 7.83
C PRO A 45 11.50 -1.39 7.88
N ARG A 46 11.17 -0.08 7.98
CA ARG A 46 9.77 0.34 7.98
C ARG A 46 9.10 -0.11 6.68
N LYS A 47 7.83 -0.46 6.76
CA LYS A 47 7.05 -0.80 5.58
C LYS A 47 6.94 0.39 4.63
N PHE A 48 6.89 0.09 3.34
CA PHE A 48 6.58 1.07 2.30
C PHE A 48 5.16 1.61 2.52
N ARG A 49 5.00 2.92 2.67
CA ARG A 49 3.74 3.56 3.07
C ARG A 49 3.08 4.26 1.89
N ILE A 50 1.81 3.98 1.66
CA ILE A 50 1.05 4.59 0.57
C ILE A 50 -0.12 5.42 1.10
N ALA A 51 -0.40 6.55 0.41
CA ALA A 51 -1.64 7.28 0.55
C ALA A 51 -2.51 7.03 -0.69
N VAL A 52 -3.75 6.61 -0.46
CA VAL A 52 -4.72 6.40 -1.55
C VAL A 52 -5.65 7.60 -1.63
N PHE A 53 -5.76 8.22 -2.81
CA PHE A 53 -6.66 9.35 -3.06
C PHE A 53 -7.89 8.85 -3.83
N ALA A 54 -9.08 9.18 -3.36
CA ALA A 54 -10.33 8.74 -4.00
C ALA A 54 -11.48 9.71 -3.73
N SER A 55 -12.42 9.82 -4.69
CA SER A 55 -13.58 10.73 -4.62
C SER A 55 -14.94 10.02 -4.59
N GLY A 56 -14.98 8.67 -4.63
CA GLY A 56 -16.21 7.94 -4.93
C GLY A 56 -16.41 6.63 -4.14
N SER A 57 -16.75 5.57 -4.88
CA SER A 57 -17.07 4.25 -4.32
C SER A 57 -15.89 3.58 -3.61
N GLY A 58 -14.66 3.84 -4.08
CA GLY A 58 -13.44 3.26 -3.52
C GLY A 58 -13.25 1.78 -3.84
N SER A 59 -13.66 1.31 -5.00
CA SER A 59 -13.46 -0.09 -5.39
C SER A 59 -11.99 -0.43 -5.52
N ASN A 60 -11.19 0.44 -6.15
CA ASN A 60 -9.73 0.28 -6.23
C ASN A 60 -9.05 0.38 -4.85
N PHE A 61 -9.48 1.31 -3.99
CA PHE A 61 -9.03 1.34 -2.59
C PHE A 61 -9.26 0.00 -1.90
N GLN A 62 -10.46 -0.57 -2.04
CA GLN A 62 -10.79 -1.87 -1.46
C GLN A 62 -9.91 -2.99 -2.02
N ALA A 63 -9.68 -3.01 -3.32
CA ALA A 63 -8.84 -4.02 -3.96
C ALA A 63 -7.38 -3.97 -3.42
N ILE A 64 -6.84 -2.77 -3.22
CA ILE A 64 -5.51 -2.57 -2.61
C ILE A 64 -5.48 -3.09 -1.17
N VAL A 65 -6.45 -2.69 -0.34
CA VAL A 65 -6.57 -3.15 1.06
C VAL A 65 -6.72 -4.67 1.13
N ASP A 66 -7.51 -5.26 0.25
CA ASP A 66 -7.72 -6.71 0.22
C ASP A 66 -6.44 -7.46 -0.21
N ALA A 67 -5.66 -6.91 -1.15
CA ALA A 67 -4.36 -7.46 -1.55
C ALA A 67 -3.35 -7.44 -0.38
N VAL A 68 -3.34 -6.36 0.42
CA VAL A 68 -2.51 -6.29 1.65
C VAL A 68 -2.96 -7.34 2.67
N LYS A 69 -4.26 -7.49 2.90
CA LYS A 69 -4.81 -8.51 3.82
C LYS A 69 -4.47 -9.93 3.38
N ARG A 70 -4.46 -10.20 2.07
CA ARG A 70 -4.08 -11.50 1.51
C ARG A 70 -2.56 -11.73 1.46
N ARG A 71 -1.76 -10.74 1.86
CA ARG A 71 -0.29 -10.75 1.79
C ARG A 71 0.26 -10.85 0.36
N GLU A 72 -0.50 -10.42 -0.60
CA GLU A 72 -0.10 -10.30 -2.02
C GLU A 72 0.64 -8.98 -2.27
N LEU A 73 0.47 -8.01 -1.36
CA LEU A 73 1.07 -6.68 -1.41
C LEU A 73 1.61 -6.33 -0.02
N ASP A 74 2.94 -6.17 0.10
CA ASP A 74 3.60 -5.86 1.37
C ASP A 74 3.87 -4.35 1.51
N VAL A 75 2.79 -3.61 1.67
CA VAL A 75 2.82 -2.17 1.95
C VAL A 75 1.88 -1.84 3.12
N GLU A 76 2.02 -0.66 3.67
CA GLU A 76 1.06 -0.08 4.60
C GLU A 76 0.17 0.92 3.85
N VAL A 77 -1.14 0.69 3.82
CA VAL A 77 -2.11 1.72 3.40
C VAL A 77 -2.29 2.67 4.58
N ALA A 78 -1.45 3.69 4.66
CA ALA A 78 -1.34 4.55 5.84
C ALA A 78 -2.43 5.63 5.87
N LEU A 79 -2.89 6.09 4.69
CA LEU A 79 -3.80 7.22 4.60
C LEU A 79 -4.77 7.09 3.42
N LEU A 80 -6.03 7.44 3.65
CA LEU A 80 -6.99 7.82 2.60
C LEU A 80 -7.07 9.34 2.54
N VAL A 81 -6.99 9.92 1.34
CA VAL A 81 -7.33 11.34 1.09
C VAL A 81 -8.58 11.40 0.23
N CYS A 82 -9.62 12.11 0.70
CA CYS A 82 -10.91 12.17 0.02
C CYS A 82 -11.53 13.57 0.04
N ASP A 83 -11.84 14.11 -1.16
CA ASP A 83 -12.46 15.43 -1.34
C ASP A 83 -13.97 15.44 -1.11
N LYS A 84 -14.55 14.30 -0.67
CA LYS A 84 -15.98 14.13 -0.39
C LYS A 84 -16.17 13.33 0.90
N PRO A 85 -16.32 13.97 2.06
CA PRO A 85 -16.41 13.30 3.36
C PRO A 85 -17.52 12.23 3.47
N GLN A 86 -18.55 12.32 2.63
CA GLN A 86 -19.66 11.35 2.60
C GLN A 86 -19.47 10.21 1.59
N ALA A 87 -18.35 10.17 0.88
CA ALA A 87 -18.10 9.14 -0.11
C ALA A 87 -17.97 7.75 0.55
N LYS A 88 -18.40 6.71 -0.17
CA LYS A 88 -18.36 5.32 0.32
C LYS A 88 -16.95 4.86 0.68
N VAL A 89 -15.92 5.39 0.00
CA VAL A 89 -14.52 5.08 0.29
C VAL A 89 -14.12 5.42 1.73
N VAL A 90 -14.68 6.47 2.33
CA VAL A 90 -14.40 6.87 3.73
C VAL A 90 -14.88 5.78 4.70
N GLN A 91 -16.07 5.20 4.45
CA GLN A 91 -16.58 4.08 5.25
C GLN A 91 -15.68 2.83 5.09
N ARG A 92 -15.15 2.59 3.89
CA ARG A 92 -14.21 1.49 3.64
C ARG A 92 -12.89 1.68 4.39
N ALA A 93 -12.33 2.91 4.40
CA ALA A 93 -11.13 3.23 5.15
C ALA A 93 -11.34 3.00 6.65
N TYR A 94 -12.44 3.47 7.20
CA TYR A 94 -12.80 3.21 8.60
C TYR A 94 -12.89 1.71 8.92
N ALA A 95 -13.58 0.94 8.08
CA ALA A 95 -13.70 -0.51 8.25
C ALA A 95 -12.37 -1.27 8.10
N ALA A 96 -11.42 -0.68 7.38
CA ALA A 96 -10.07 -1.22 7.20
C ALA A 96 -9.07 -0.78 8.28
N GLY A 97 -9.45 0.15 9.18
CA GLY A 97 -8.55 0.74 10.17
C GLY A 97 -7.53 1.71 9.56
N VAL A 98 -7.83 2.28 8.36
CA VAL A 98 -6.98 3.23 7.65
C VAL A 98 -7.36 4.65 8.06
N ALA A 99 -6.37 5.48 8.42
CA ALA A 99 -6.58 6.90 8.68
C ALA A 99 -7.15 7.60 7.44
N ALA A 100 -8.02 8.59 7.65
CA ALA A 100 -8.64 9.31 6.54
C ALA A 100 -8.56 10.83 6.76
N PHE A 101 -7.93 11.52 5.82
CA PHE A 101 -8.03 12.96 5.68
C PHE A 101 -9.15 13.29 4.69
N THR A 102 -10.21 13.93 5.18
CA THR A 102 -11.36 14.31 4.35
C THR A 102 -11.56 15.81 4.36
N PHE A 103 -11.83 16.38 3.21
CA PHE A 103 -12.00 17.82 3.05
C PHE A 103 -13.10 18.14 2.03
N ARG A 104 -13.54 19.39 2.02
CA ARG A 104 -14.43 19.93 1.00
C ARG A 104 -13.72 21.03 0.26
N PRO A 105 -13.42 20.90 -1.03
CA PRO A 105 -12.69 21.91 -1.80
C PRO A 105 -13.31 23.32 -1.76
N LYS A 106 -14.63 23.39 -1.55
CA LYS A 106 -15.36 24.67 -1.46
C LYS A 106 -15.10 25.44 -0.15
N GLU A 107 -14.49 24.82 0.82
CA GLU A 107 -14.12 25.42 2.12
C GLU A 107 -12.75 26.09 2.08
N TYR A 108 -12.03 25.98 0.96
CA TYR A 108 -10.71 26.55 0.72
C TYR A 108 -10.77 27.67 -0.33
N ALA A 109 -9.88 28.64 -0.21
CA ALA A 109 -9.81 29.75 -1.15
C ALA A 109 -9.24 29.35 -2.52
N SER A 110 -8.32 28.38 -2.54
CA SER A 110 -7.70 27.86 -3.75
C SER A 110 -7.49 26.34 -3.68
N ARG A 111 -7.05 25.74 -4.77
CA ARG A 111 -6.65 24.36 -4.84
C ARG A 111 -5.33 24.15 -4.09
N GLU A 112 -4.43 25.07 -4.26
CA GLU A 112 -3.12 25.09 -3.62
C GLU A 112 -3.25 25.09 -2.09
N ASP A 113 -4.27 25.76 -1.53
CA ASP A 113 -4.49 25.81 -0.08
C ASP A 113 -4.84 24.44 0.50
N TYR A 114 -5.77 23.69 -0.12
CA TYR A 114 -6.06 22.35 0.39
C TYR A 114 -4.94 21.34 0.08
N GLU A 115 -4.20 21.52 -1.01
CA GLU A 115 -3.05 20.66 -1.31
C GLU A 115 -1.88 20.91 -0.37
N ALA A 116 -1.67 22.13 0.12
CA ALA A 116 -0.68 22.42 1.15
C ALA A 116 -1.02 21.68 2.48
N GLU A 117 -2.30 21.64 2.83
CA GLU A 117 -2.73 20.86 4.00
C GLU A 117 -2.57 19.34 3.78
N ILE A 118 -2.92 18.85 2.57
CA ILE A 118 -2.69 17.45 2.20
C ILE A 118 -1.20 17.12 2.29
N LEU A 119 -0.31 17.97 1.75
CA LEU A 119 1.14 17.75 1.78
C LEU A 119 1.64 17.54 3.21
N ARG A 120 1.25 18.43 4.14
CA ARG A 120 1.61 18.31 5.55
C ARG A 120 1.16 16.94 6.13
N VAL A 121 -0.06 16.51 5.82
CA VAL A 121 -0.58 15.23 6.30
C VAL A 121 0.17 14.04 5.67
N LEU A 122 0.56 14.12 4.40
CA LEU A 122 1.38 13.11 3.75
C LEU A 122 2.77 12.98 4.39
N GLU A 123 3.40 14.11 4.74
CA GLU A 123 4.69 14.15 5.42
C GLU A 123 4.59 13.58 6.84
N GLU A 124 3.56 13.96 7.61
CA GLU A 124 3.30 13.43 8.96
C GLU A 124 3.09 11.90 8.96
N HIS A 125 2.53 11.35 7.88
CA HIS A 125 2.34 9.92 7.70
C HIS A 125 3.52 9.24 7.00
N GLU A 126 4.61 9.97 6.71
CA GLU A 126 5.81 9.46 6.03
C GLU A 126 5.48 8.67 4.75
N ILE A 127 4.64 9.26 3.87
CA ILE A 127 4.16 8.59 2.66
C ILE A 127 5.28 8.47 1.61
N ASP A 128 5.49 7.27 1.11
CA ASP A 128 6.45 6.98 0.04
C ASP A 128 5.85 7.13 -1.35
N LEU A 129 4.55 6.77 -1.53
CA LEU A 129 3.86 6.79 -2.82
C LEU A 129 2.43 7.29 -2.66
N VAL A 130 2.01 8.21 -3.52
CA VAL A 130 0.63 8.66 -3.67
C VAL A 130 -0.04 7.86 -4.80
N VAL A 131 -1.20 7.27 -4.50
CA VAL A 131 -1.95 6.37 -5.38
C VAL A 131 -3.32 6.98 -5.68
N LEU A 132 -3.49 7.54 -6.88
CA LEU A 132 -4.78 8.11 -7.30
C LEU A 132 -5.70 6.98 -7.78
N ALA A 133 -6.78 6.75 -7.06
CA ALA A 133 -7.73 5.65 -7.29
C ALA A 133 -9.16 6.20 -7.51
N GLY A 134 -9.38 6.88 -8.61
CA GLY A 134 -10.62 7.60 -8.89
C GLY A 134 -10.73 8.91 -8.10
N TYR A 135 -9.63 9.63 -8.00
CA TYR A 135 -9.58 10.99 -7.47
C TYR A 135 -9.91 11.99 -8.58
N MET A 136 -11.00 12.75 -8.41
CA MET A 136 -11.57 13.61 -9.47
C MET A 136 -11.05 15.04 -9.41
N ARG A 137 -9.79 15.24 -9.01
CA ARG A 137 -9.13 16.54 -8.97
C ARG A 137 -7.78 16.44 -9.67
N LEU A 138 -7.44 17.48 -10.43
CA LEU A 138 -6.09 17.64 -10.94
C LEU A 138 -5.15 17.99 -9.79
N ILE A 139 -3.99 17.39 -9.78
CA ILE A 139 -2.92 17.66 -8.83
C ILE A 139 -2.14 18.87 -9.30
N THR A 140 -1.82 19.80 -8.39
CA THR A 140 -0.99 20.98 -8.70
C THR A 140 0.47 20.73 -8.34
N ARG A 141 1.32 21.71 -8.63
CA ARG A 141 2.77 21.63 -8.29
C ARG A 141 3.02 21.52 -6.79
N VAL A 142 2.08 21.92 -5.94
CA VAL A 142 2.18 21.77 -4.48
C VAL A 142 2.41 20.33 -4.07
N LEU A 143 1.79 19.37 -4.77
CA LEU A 143 2.01 17.96 -4.53
C LEU A 143 2.96 17.33 -5.56
N LEU A 144 2.95 17.80 -6.83
CA LEU A 144 3.78 17.22 -7.87
C LEU A 144 5.28 17.39 -7.60
N GLU A 145 5.72 18.57 -7.15
CA GLU A 145 7.15 18.84 -6.93
C GLU A 145 7.73 17.99 -5.78
N PRO A 146 7.13 17.96 -4.56
CA PRO A 146 7.65 17.11 -3.47
C PRO A 146 7.54 15.61 -3.75
N TYR A 147 6.56 15.19 -4.57
CA TYR A 147 6.30 13.80 -4.91
C TYR A 147 6.61 13.47 -6.38
N GLU A 148 7.57 14.17 -7.00
CA GLU A 148 7.98 13.86 -8.36
C GLU A 148 8.39 12.39 -8.51
N GLY A 149 7.84 11.70 -9.52
CA GLY A 149 8.03 10.27 -9.74
C GLY A 149 7.41 9.36 -8.65
N ARG A 150 6.62 9.92 -7.73
CA ARG A 150 5.98 9.20 -6.62
C ARG A 150 4.46 9.42 -6.54
N ILE A 151 3.84 9.83 -7.64
CA ILE A 151 2.39 9.87 -7.78
C ILE A 151 2.02 9.03 -8.99
N ILE A 152 1.13 8.07 -8.79
CA ILE A 152 0.60 7.21 -9.86
C ILE A 152 -0.92 7.33 -9.96
N ASN A 153 -1.44 7.15 -11.17
CA ASN A 153 -2.87 7.13 -11.45
C ASN A 153 -3.26 5.87 -12.22
N ILE A 154 -4.49 5.42 -12.00
CA ILE A 154 -5.12 4.40 -12.83
C ILE A 154 -6.22 5.03 -13.68
N HIS A 155 -6.16 4.81 -14.98
CA HIS A 155 -7.11 5.36 -15.95
C HIS A 155 -7.81 4.24 -16.75
N PRO A 156 -9.14 4.27 -16.86
CA PRO A 156 -9.92 3.19 -17.44
C PRO A 156 -10.00 3.24 -18.97
N ALA A 157 -8.87 3.48 -19.64
CA ALA A 157 -8.70 3.39 -21.09
C ALA A 157 -7.25 3.08 -21.44
N LEU A 158 -6.98 2.76 -22.72
CA LEU A 158 -5.60 2.62 -23.24
C LEU A 158 -5.07 3.98 -23.68
N LEU A 159 -4.43 4.71 -22.75
CA LEU A 159 -3.80 6.00 -23.07
C LEU A 159 -2.79 5.84 -24.22
N PRO A 160 -2.69 6.83 -25.11
CA PRO A 160 -3.24 8.18 -25.06
C PRO A 160 -4.68 8.30 -25.56
N SER A 161 -5.40 7.21 -25.83
CA SER A 161 -6.80 7.26 -26.24
C SER A 161 -7.72 7.49 -25.04
N PHE A 162 -8.76 8.31 -25.24
CA PHE A 162 -9.84 8.57 -24.27
C PHE A 162 -9.33 9.07 -22.90
N PRO A 163 -8.49 10.12 -22.84
CA PRO A 163 -8.11 10.77 -21.59
C PRO A 163 -9.29 11.49 -20.94
N GLY A 164 -9.19 11.80 -19.64
CA GLY A 164 -10.19 12.57 -18.92
C GLY A 164 -11.13 11.74 -18.06
N VAL A 165 -12.32 12.26 -17.78
CA VAL A 165 -13.16 11.77 -16.69
C VAL A 165 -14.07 10.59 -17.03
N ASP A 166 -14.28 10.27 -18.32
CA ASP A 166 -15.22 9.22 -18.76
C ASP A 166 -14.61 8.24 -19.79
N GLY A 167 -13.39 7.77 -19.54
CA GLY A 167 -12.67 6.91 -20.48
C GLY A 167 -13.45 5.67 -20.92
N ILE A 168 -14.23 5.04 -20.02
CA ILE A 168 -15.10 3.90 -20.37
C ILE A 168 -16.22 4.32 -21.32
N GLY A 169 -16.95 5.38 -20.95
CA GLY A 169 -18.08 5.87 -21.76
C GLY A 169 -17.64 6.40 -23.12
N ASP A 170 -16.51 7.09 -23.17
CA ASP A 170 -15.96 7.62 -24.42
C ASP A 170 -15.54 6.49 -25.37
N ALA A 171 -14.84 5.47 -24.87
CA ALA A 171 -14.46 4.30 -25.67
C ALA A 171 -15.69 3.55 -26.19
N PHE A 172 -16.70 3.34 -25.33
CA PHE A 172 -17.93 2.67 -25.68
C PHE A 172 -18.73 3.43 -26.77
N ARG A 173 -18.93 4.74 -26.57
CA ARG A 173 -19.64 5.61 -27.53
C ARG A 173 -18.91 5.78 -28.86
N TYR A 174 -17.57 5.78 -28.82
CA TYR A 174 -16.77 5.85 -30.05
C TYR A 174 -16.88 4.55 -30.87
N GLY A 175 -17.18 3.42 -30.24
CA GLY A 175 -17.35 2.14 -30.90
C GLY A 175 -16.06 1.41 -31.20
N VAL A 176 -14.98 1.66 -30.44
CA VAL A 176 -13.73 0.86 -30.53
C VAL A 176 -14.00 -0.59 -30.18
N LYS A 177 -13.16 -1.50 -30.66
CA LYS A 177 -13.27 -2.93 -30.38
C LYS A 177 -12.37 -3.38 -29.24
N VAL A 178 -11.41 -2.54 -28.85
CA VAL A 178 -10.50 -2.77 -27.74
C VAL A 178 -10.31 -1.46 -27.01
N THR A 179 -10.47 -1.50 -25.69
CA THR A 179 -10.08 -0.49 -24.74
C THR A 179 -9.20 -1.12 -23.65
N GLY A 180 -9.12 -0.59 -22.45
CA GLY A 180 -8.35 -1.25 -21.39
C GLY A 180 -8.15 -0.35 -20.18
N VAL A 181 -7.05 -0.62 -19.50
CA VAL A 181 -6.64 0.10 -18.28
C VAL A 181 -5.19 0.53 -18.46
N THR A 182 -4.88 1.74 -18.02
CA THR A 182 -3.52 2.29 -17.97
C THR A 182 -3.19 2.69 -16.55
N VAL A 183 -2.03 2.25 -16.04
CA VAL A 183 -1.40 2.82 -14.85
C VAL A 183 -0.21 3.66 -15.32
N HIS A 184 -0.14 4.91 -14.86
CA HIS A 184 0.89 5.87 -15.29
C HIS A 184 1.34 6.74 -14.13
N TYR A 185 2.53 7.32 -14.24
CA TYR A 185 2.95 8.41 -13.38
C TYR A 185 2.16 9.68 -13.70
N VAL A 186 1.95 10.50 -12.69
CA VAL A 186 1.25 11.79 -12.85
C VAL A 186 2.27 12.88 -13.12
N ASP A 187 1.98 13.69 -14.15
CA ASP A 187 2.70 14.91 -14.51
C ASP A 187 1.76 16.14 -14.52
N ASP A 188 2.23 17.28 -15.04
CA ASP A 188 1.44 18.54 -15.11
C ASP A 188 0.21 18.45 -16.04
N GLY A 189 0.13 17.42 -16.91
CA GLY A 189 -0.95 17.26 -17.88
C GLY A 189 -2.05 16.31 -17.40
N MET A 190 -3.17 16.30 -18.14
CA MET A 190 -4.25 15.36 -17.88
C MET A 190 -3.96 14.02 -18.57
N ASP A 191 -3.68 12.99 -17.78
CA ASP A 191 -3.42 11.63 -18.24
C ASP A 191 -2.24 11.51 -19.24
N THR A 192 -1.24 12.41 -19.11
CA THR A 192 -0.12 12.52 -20.05
C THR A 192 1.18 11.92 -19.55
N GLY A 193 1.28 11.53 -18.29
CA GLY A 193 2.50 11.03 -17.67
C GLY A 193 3.02 9.70 -18.22
N PRO A 194 4.24 9.32 -17.87
CA PRO A 194 4.87 8.07 -18.33
C PRO A 194 4.05 6.84 -17.94
N ILE A 195 3.77 5.98 -18.93
CA ILE A 195 2.97 4.77 -18.75
C ILE A 195 3.81 3.69 -18.06
N ILE A 196 3.29 3.15 -16.96
CA ILE A 196 3.91 2.05 -16.21
C ILE A 196 3.42 0.71 -16.75
N ALA A 197 2.09 0.55 -16.85
CA ALA A 197 1.50 -0.70 -17.32
C ALA A 197 0.19 -0.43 -18.05
N GLN A 198 -0.11 -1.27 -19.03
CA GLN A 198 -1.40 -1.27 -19.75
C GLN A 198 -1.91 -2.68 -19.91
N GLU A 199 -3.23 -2.83 -19.80
CA GLU A 199 -3.88 -4.10 -20.05
C GLU A 199 -5.11 -3.91 -20.94
N PRO A 200 -5.20 -4.61 -22.09
CA PRO A 200 -6.31 -4.46 -23.03
C PRO A 200 -7.57 -5.19 -22.54
N VAL A 201 -8.72 -4.61 -22.84
CA VAL A 201 -10.05 -5.19 -22.64
C VAL A 201 -10.79 -5.17 -23.96
N ARG A 202 -11.24 -6.35 -24.42
CA ARG A 202 -12.05 -6.47 -25.62
C ARG A 202 -13.49 -6.07 -25.33
N ILE A 203 -14.08 -5.31 -26.23
CA ILE A 203 -15.51 -4.96 -26.23
C ILE A 203 -16.23 -5.94 -27.15
N GLU A 204 -17.08 -6.77 -26.59
CA GLU A 204 -17.88 -7.73 -27.35
C GLU A 204 -19.13 -7.07 -27.93
N PRO A 205 -19.71 -7.64 -29.04
CA PRO A 205 -20.87 -7.04 -29.68
C PRO A 205 -22.12 -6.87 -28.81
N ASP A 206 -22.24 -7.69 -27.76
CA ASP A 206 -23.33 -7.70 -26.79
C ASP A 206 -23.02 -6.97 -25.47
N ASP A 207 -21.84 -6.34 -25.36
CA ASP A 207 -21.52 -5.54 -24.19
C ASP A 207 -22.41 -4.31 -24.08
N THR A 208 -22.88 -4.08 -22.88
CA THR A 208 -23.44 -2.79 -22.45
C THR A 208 -22.36 -1.96 -21.77
N LEU A 209 -22.66 -0.69 -21.48
CA LEU A 209 -21.74 0.16 -20.71
C LEU A 209 -21.44 -0.44 -19.33
N GLU A 210 -22.42 -1.06 -18.69
CA GLU A 210 -22.30 -1.70 -17.37
C GLU A 210 -21.42 -2.94 -17.42
N THR A 211 -21.58 -3.81 -18.45
CA THR A 211 -20.75 -5.01 -18.58
C THR A 211 -19.32 -4.67 -18.93
N LEU A 212 -19.10 -3.66 -19.79
CA LEU A 212 -17.77 -3.15 -20.08
C LEU A 212 -17.12 -2.55 -18.84
N ALA A 213 -17.84 -1.73 -18.08
CA ALA A 213 -17.33 -1.16 -16.83
C ALA A 213 -16.92 -2.26 -15.83
N ALA A 214 -17.72 -3.33 -15.71
CA ALA A 214 -17.39 -4.46 -14.84
C ALA A 214 -16.09 -5.16 -15.29
N LYS A 215 -15.90 -5.38 -16.59
CA LYS A 215 -14.65 -5.95 -17.15
C LYS A 215 -13.44 -5.07 -16.84
N ILE A 216 -13.57 -3.76 -17.05
CA ILE A 216 -12.49 -2.78 -16.78
C ILE A 216 -12.15 -2.76 -15.31
N HIS A 217 -13.15 -2.66 -14.42
CA HIS A 217 -12.91 -2.67 -12.97
C HIS A 217 -12.25 -3.99 -12.50
N ALA A 218 -12.57 -5.13 -13.08
CA ALA A 218 -11.90 -6.39 -12.76
C ALA A 218 -10.40 -6.36 -13.13
N VAL A 219 -10.05 -5.72 -14.23
CA VAL A 219 -8.65 -5.50 -14.62
C VAL A 219 -7.97 -4.50 -13.68
N GLU A 220 -8.62 -3.38 -13.37
CA GLU A 220 -8.07 -2.38 -12.43
C GLU A 220 -7.74 -3.00 -11.08
N HIS A 221 -8.66 -3.78 -10.51
CA HIS A 221 -8.50 -4.39 -9.18
C HIS A 221 -7.35 -5.39 -9.09
N ARG A 222 -6.89 -5.92 -10.22
CA ARG A 222 -5.74 -6.81 -10.32
C ARG A 222 -4.47 -6.06 -10.67
N LEU A 223 -4.52 -5.21 -11.69
CA LEU A 223 -3.36 -4.50 -12.23
C LEU A 223 -2.77 -3.49 -11.23
N TYR A 224 -3.63 -2.74 -10.56
CA TYR A 224 -3.16 -1.67 -9.67
C TYR A 224 -2.36 -2.19 -8.47
N PRO A 225 -2.83 -3.18 -7.69
CA PRO A 225 -2.00 -3.78 -6.64
C PRO A 225 -0.68 -4.39 -7.16
N GLN A 226 -0.67 -4.97 -8.37
CA GLN A 226 0.54 -5.51 -8.98
C GLN A 226 1.58 -4.42 -9.27
N VAL A 227 1.15 -3.29 -9.84
CA VAL A 227 2.04 -2.14 -10.12
C VAL A 227 2.57 -1.54 -8.82
N ILE A 228 1.70 -1.33 -7.81
CA ILE A 228 2.11 -0.82 -6.50
C ILE A 228 3.17 -1.75 -5.88
N ARG A 229 3.00 -3.07 -5.97
CA ARG A 229 3.98 -4.05 -5.50
C ARG A 229 5.33 -3.87 -6.19
N GLN A 230 5.35 -3.79 -7.53
CA GLN A 230 6.59 -3.63 -8.29
C GLN A 230 7.33 -2.33 -7.93
N ILE A 231 6.59 -1.24 -7.68
CA ILE A 231 7.17 0.03 -7.22
C ILE A 231 7.73 -0.11 -5.81
N SER A 232 6.98 -0.70 -4.88
CA SER A 232 7.42 -0.87 -3.48
C SER A 232 8.62 -1.80 -3.33
N GLU A 233 8.80 -2.75 -4.26
CA GLU A 233 9.96 -3.63 -4.36
C GLU A 233 11.17 -2.98 -5.07
N GLY A 234 11.05 -1.72 -5.50
CA GLY A 234 12.11 -1.01 -6.22
C GLY A 234 12.37 -1.52 -7.65
N ARG A 235 11.43 -2.27 -8.22
CA ARG A 235 11.57 -2.94 -9.54
C ARG A 235 11.13 -2.07 -10.71
N VAL A 236 10.70 -0.84 -10.44
CA VAL A 236 10.22 0.09 -11.48
C VAL A 236 11.13 1.31 -11.51
N ARG A 237 11.71 1.60 -12.67
CA ARG A 237 12.58 2.76 -12.89
C ARG A 237 12.09 3.61 -14.04
N LEU A 238 12.12 4.92 -13.84
CA LEU A 238 11.76 5.90 -14.86
C LEU A 238 13.02 6.36 -15.60
N GLU A 239 13.07 6.15 -16.90
CA GLU A 239 14.15 6.60 -17.79
C GLU A 239 13.59 7.62 -18.80
N GLY A 240 13.61 8.89 -18.45
CA GLY A 240 12.94 9.93 -19.22
C GLY A 240 11.44 9.66 -19.25
N ARG A 241 10.89 9.34 -20.44
CA ARG A 241 9.47 9.00 -20.61
C ARG A 241 9.19 7.48 -20.60
N ARG A 242 10.22 6.66 -20.52
CA ARG A 242 10.07 5.19 -20.53
C ARG A 242 10.15 4.64 -19.12
N VAL A 243 9.27 3.71 -18.81
CA VAL A 243 9.32 2.94 -17.57
C VAL A 243 9.94 1.58 -17.88
N VAL A 244 10.92 1.20 -17.07
CA VAL A 244 11.67 -0.05 -17.19
C VAL A 244 11.43 -0.87 -15.93
N PHE A 245 11.25 -2.18 -16.11
CA PHE A 245 11.14 -3.15 -15.01
C PHE A 245 12.46 -3.92 -14.88
N GLU A 246 12.92 -4.09 -13.63
CA GLU A 246 14.11 -4.88 -13.26
C GLU A 246 13.71 -6.24 -12.68
#